data_ba77d43fdd0cabcc45368477aa54d3f3
#
_entry.id   ba77d43fdd0cabcc45368477aa54d3f3
#
_cell.length_a   1.000
_cell.length_b   1.000
_cell.length_c   1.000
_cell.angle_alpha   90.00
_cell.angle_beta   90.00
_cell.angle_gamma   90.00
#
_symmetry.space_group_name_H-M   'P 1'
#
loop_
_entity.id
_entity.type
_entity.pdbx_description
1 polymer ?
#
loop_
_entity_poly.entity_id
_entity_poly.type
_entity_poly.pdbx_seq_one_letter_code
_entity_poly.pdbx_strand_id
1 'polypeptide(L)'
;SPQVTTLDNHQAVTEVSTTVYIEGLNSGNTNNTGSSSTNQTNAGNNFTGMGGFYGAMNTVQEKDIGIKLQVTPRINEGNIITLLVDATVEALLSAAEISTDKPRSTKRTVQTQVSVYNGETVIIGGLIADNIIQNKKYVPILSAIPVIGYFFKTTSVQKEQRELLMFITPTIYD
;
A
#
# COMPACT_ATOMS: atom_id res chain seq x y z
N SER A 1 -7.16 -15.01 -9.70
CA SER A 1 -6.24 -15.88 -8.93
C SER A 1 -5.08 -16.30 -9.83
N PRO A 2 -3.82 -16.17 -9.38
CA PRO A 2 -2.68 -16.65 -10.14
C PRO A 2 -2.67 -18.18 -10.17
N GLN A 3 -2.22 -18.74 -11.29
CA GLN A 3 -2.02 -20.16 -11.49
C GLN A 3 -0.63 -20.40 -12.06
N VAL A 4 0.02 -21.48 -11.64
CA VAL A 4 1.35 -21.84 -12.12
C VAL A 4 1.51 -23.35 -12.11
N THR A 5 2.13 -23.88 -13.15
CA THR A 5 2.48 -25.32 -13.25
C THR A 5 3.99 -25.43 -13.20
N THR A 6 4.49 -26.39 -12.44
CA THR A 6 5.92 -26.65 -12.28
C THR A 6 6.19 -28.14 -12.05
N LEU A 7 7.45 -28.52 -12.16
CA LEU A 7 7.92 -29.86 -11.84
C LEU A 7 8.19 -30.01 -10.35
N ASP A 8 8.26 -31.24 -9.87
CA ASP A 8 8.68 -31.56 -8.52
C ASP A 8 10.05 -30.96 -8.18
N ASN A 9 10.18 -30.35 -7.00
CA ASN A 9 11.38 -29.65 -6.51
C ASN A 9 11.85 -28.48 -7.41
N HIS A 10 11.02 -27.98 -8.33
CA HIS A 10 11.36 -26.82 -9.15
C HIS A 10 10.54 -25.62 -8.74
N GLN A 11 11.24 -24.51 -8.54
CA GLN A 11 10.62 -23.24 -8.20
C GLN A 11 9.94 -22.65 -9.45
N ALA A 12 8.72 -22.18 -9.26
CA ALA A 12 8.01 -21.40 -10.27
C ALA A 12 7.54 -20.07 -9.70
N VAL A 13 7.49 -19.07 -10.59
CA VAL A 13 7.03 -17.72 -10.26
C VAL A 13 5.97 -17.33 -11.27
N THR A 14 4.85 -16.84 -10.78
CA THR A 14 3.85 -16.17 -11.60
C THR A 14 3.56 -14.79 -11.02
N GLU A 15 3.46 -13.81 -11.91
CA GLU A 15 3.19 -12.43 -11.54
C GLU A 15 2.12 -11.87 -12.47
N VAL A 16 1.11 -11.27 -11.87
CA VAL A 16 0.05 -10.53 -12.58
C VAL A 16 0.00 -9.15 -11.98
N SER A 17 0.55 -8.18 -12.69
CA SER A 17 0.64 -6.79 -12.23
C SER A 17 0.10 -5.80 -13.26
N THR A 18 -0.28 -4.63 -12.76
CA THR A 18 -0.64 -3.46 -13.55
C THR A 18 0.25 -2.31 -13.10
N THR A 19 0.94 -1.70 -14.03
CA THR A 19 1.78 -0.53 -13.74
C THR A 19 0.90 0.71 -13.60
N VAL A 20 1.03 1.40 -12.47
CA VAL A 20 0.34 2.65 -12.19
C VAL A 20 1.36 3.78 -12.11
N TYR A 21 1.07 4.87 -12.80
CA TYR A 21 1.89 6.07 -12.79
C TYR A 21 1.42 7.03 -11.72
N ILE A 22 2.33 7.40 -10.81
CA ILE A 22 2.04 8.30 -9.69
C ILE A 22 2.80 9.60 -9.95
N GLU A 23 2.07 10.70 -10.11
CA GLU A 23 2.67 12.02 -10.19
C GLU A 23 3.12 12.49 -8.81
N GLY A 24 4.42 12.68 -8.63
CA GLY A 24 5.00 13.29 -7.45
C GLY A 24 5.26 14.77 -7.71
N LEU A 25 4.57 15.66 -7.01
CA LEU A 25 5.00 17.06 -6.94
C LEU A 25 6.31 17.10 -6.13
N ASN A 26 7.41 17.26 -6.83
CA ASN A 26 8.66 17.59 -6.16
C ASN A 26 8.59 19.07 -5.77
N SER A 27 8.06 19.35 -4.57
CA SER A 27 8.18 20.67 -3.95
C SER A 27 9.66 20.88 -3.63
N GLY A 28 10.37 21.49 -4.56
CA GLY A 28 11.75 21.90 -4.33
C GLY A 28 11.81 22.78 -3.08
N ASN A 29 12.29 22.18 -1.99
CA ASN A 29 12.62 22.93 -0.78
C ASN A 29 13.81 23.83 -1.08
N THR A 30 13.57 25.01 -1.63
CA THR A 30 14.55 26.08 -1.65
C THR A 30 14.67 26.62 -0.22
N ASN A 31 15.43 25.92 0.62
CA ASN A 31 16.01 26.52 1.81
C ASN A 31 17.02 27.58 1.34
N ASN A 32 16.53 28.76 1.01
CA ASN A 32 17.35 29.95 0.87
C ASN A 32 17.73 30.42 2.29
N THR A 33 18.78 29.80 2.84
CA THR A 33 19.44 30.32 4.03
C THR A 33 20.23 31.53 3.57
N GLY A 34 19.58 32.70 3.61
CA GLY A 34 20.22 33.97 3.43
C GLY A 34 21.21 34.21 4.57
N SER A 35 22.47 33.90 4.36
CA SER A 35 23.56 34.41 5.17
C SER A 35 23.96 35.77 4.62
N SER A 36 23.56 36.81 5.33
CA SER A 36 24.06 38.14 5.14
C SER A 36 25.55 38.18 5.48
N SER A 37 26.39 38.47 4.50
CA SER A 37 27.73 39.01 4.76
C SER A 37 28.00 40.13 3.76
N THR A 38 28.21 41.26 4.35
CA THR A 38 28.61 42.54 3.80
C THR A 38 29.91 42.48 2.97
N ASN A 39 29.96 43.19 1.90
CA ASN A 39 30.94 44.18 1.47
C ASN A 39 31.45 44.08 0.03
N GLN A 40 31.30 45.22 -0.61
CA GLN A 40 32.19 45.99 -1.54
C GLN A 40 32.08 45.69 -3.04
N THR A 41 31.48 46.74 -3.64
CA THR A 41 31.88 47.46 -4.87
C THR A 41 32.63 46.71 -5.98
N ASN A 42 32.04 46.56 -7.14
CA ASN A 42 32.51 47.34 -8.32
C ASN A 42 31.54 47.18 -9.52
N ALA A 43 31.56 48.22 -10.31
CA ALA A 43 30.71 48.49 -11.45
C ALA A 43 30.78 47.43 -12.56
N GLY A 44 29.66 47.30 -13.25
CA GLY A 44 29.72 46.90 -14.64
C GLY A 44 28.84 45.68 -15.01
N ASN A 45 27.86 45.99 -15.82
CA ASN A 45 27.06 45.15 -16.65
C ASN A 45 25.76 44.57 -16.04
N ASN A 46 24.78 45.41 -16.25
CA ASN A 46 23.39 45.07 -16.32
C ASN A 46 23.15 43.94 -17.35
N PHE A 47 23.16 42.69 -16.88
CA PHE A 47 22.51 41.60 -17.56
C PHE A 47 21.35 41.19 -16.68
N THR A 48 20.21 41.82 -16.91
CA THR A 48 18.94 41.49 -16.29
C THR A 48 18.65 40.05 -16.63
N GLY A 49 18.88 39.19 -15.64
CA GLY A 49 18.77 37.76 -15.73
C GLY A 49 17.39 37.34 -16.19
N MET A 50 17.38 36.61 -17.23
CA MET A 50 16.33 35.75 -17.62
C MET A 50 16.17 34.72 -16.49
N GLY A 51 15.23 35.02 -15.57
CA GLY A 51 14.90 34.16 -14.46
C GLY A 51 14.56 32.80 -15.02
N GLY A 52 15.39 31.82 -14.68
CA GLY A 52 15.16 30.46 -15.09
C GLY A 52 13.81 29.98 -14.60
N PHE A 53 12.91 29.80 -15.52
CA PHE A 53 11.73 28.94 -15.37
C PHE A 53 12.28 27.53 -15.27
N TYR A 54 12.79 27.14 -14.11
CA TYR A 54 12.90 25.73 -13.78
C TYR A 54 11.49 25.27 -13.46
N GLY A 55 10.79 24.88 -14.51
CA GLY A 55 9.50 24.23 -14.36
C GLY A 55 9.65 23.10 -13.36
N ALA A 56 8.74 23.05 -12.41
CA ALA A 56 8.62 21.92 -11.52
C ALA A 56 8.54 20.65 -12.38
N MET A 57 9.61 19.86 -12.42
CA MET A 57 9.59 18.58 -13.10
C MET A 57 8.70 17.68 -12.27
N ASN A 58 7.49 17.44 -12.76
CA ASN A 58 6.64 16.39 -12.25
C ASN A 58 7.38 15.07 -12.45
N THR A 59 7.89 14.51 -11.37
CA THR A 59 8.52 13.20 -11.40
C THR A 59 7.42 12.16 -11.39
N VAL A 60 7.21 11.50 -12.49
CA VAL A 60 6.30 10.36 -12.59
C VAL A 60 7.04 9.14 -12.03
N GLN A 61 6.48 8.53 -10.99
CA GLN A 61 6.97 7.28 -10.43
C GLN A 61 6.10 6.13 -10.92
N GLU A 62 6.73 5.13 -11.48
CA GLU A 62 6.08 3.88 -11.85
C GLU A 62 5.98 2.95 -10.63
N LYS A 63 4.82 2.36 -10.44
CA LYS A 63 4.58 1.38 -9.39
C LYS A 63 3.74 0.23 -9.91
N ASP A 64 4.27 -0.99 -9.75
CA ASP A 64 3.55 -2.20 -10.12
C ASP A 64 2.64 -2.65 -8.96
N ILE A 65 1.39 -2.87 -9.28
CA ILE A 65 0.36 -3.30 -8.36
C ILE A 65 -0.24 -4.60 -8.87
N GLY A 66 -0.29 -5.61 -8.01
CA GLY A 66 -0.78 -6.90 -8.46
C GLY A 66 -0.49 -8.03 -7.49
N ILE A 67 -0.40 -9.23 -8.01
CA ILE A 67 -0.17 -10.45 -7.26
C ILE A 67 1.07 -11.14 -7.83
N LYS A 68 2.00 -11.45 -6.94
CA LYS A 68 3.17 -12.28 -7.21
C LYS A 68 3.12 -13.53 -6.36
N LEU A 69 3.21 -14.68 -6.99
CA LEU A 69 3.25 -15.98 -6.35
C LEU A 69 4.53 -16.71 -6.77
N GLN A 70 5.29 -17.12 -5.79
CA GLN A 70 6.45 -17.99 -5.95
C GLN A 70 6.20 -19.26 -5.16
N VAL A 71 6.33 -20.41 -5.80
CA VAL A 71 6.07 -21.69 -5.18
C VAL A 71 7.12 -22.72 -5.56
N THR A 72 7.52 -23.53 -4.59
CA THR A 72 8.37 -24.70 -4.81
C THR A 72 7.65 -25.90 -4.22
N PRO A 73 7.09 -26.78 -5.04
CA PRO A 73 6.45 -27.99 -4.59
C PRO A 73 7.46 -29.11 -4.34
N ARG A 74 7.15 -30.00 -3.41
CA ARG A 74 7.82 -31.27 -3.18
C ARG A 74 6.79 -32.36 -2.98
N ILE A 75 6.82 -33.35 -3.83
CA ILE A 75 5.90 -34.49 -3.75
C ILE A 75 6.52 -35.52 -2.80
N ASN A 76 5.76 -35.91 -1.79
CA ASN A 76 6.12 -36.94 -0.82
C ASN A 76 5.28 -38.22 -1.07
N GLU A 77 5.69 -39.31 -0.45
CA GLU A 77 4.92 -40.55 -0.49
C GLU A 77 3.51 -40.35 0.08
N GLY A 78 2.52 -41.00 -0.50
CA GLY A 78 1.12 -40.92 -0.06
C GLY A 78 0.32 -39.74 -0.60
N ASN A 79 0.68 -39.20 -1.78
CA ASN A 79 0.00 -38.06 -2.41
C ASN A 79 -0.02 -36.77 -1.57
N ILE A 80 0.97 -36.62 -0.70
CA ILE A 80 1.17 -35.40 0.10
C ILE A 80 2.15 -34.49 -0.63
N ILE A 81 1.74 -33.24 -0.82
CA ILE A 81 2.53 -32.20 -1.47
C ILE A 81 2.95 -31.20 -0.40
N THR A 82 4.26 -31.03 -0.23
CA THR A 82 4.84 -29.96 0.60
C THR A 82 5.13 -28.77 -0.30
N LEU A 83 4.55 -27.64 0.02
CA LEU A 83 4.69 -26.39 -0.72
C LEU A 83 5.49 -25.39 0.10
N LEU A 84 6.55 -24.86 -0.44
CA LEU A 84 7.15 -23.63 0.02
C LEU A 84 6.57 -22.48 -0.79
N VAL A 85 5.84 -21.60 -0.13
CA VAL A 85 5.04 -20.54 -0.77
C VAL A 85 5.52 -19.17 -0.30
N ASP A 86 5.78 -18.28 -1.26
CA ASP A 86 5.95 -16.85 -1.06
C ASP A 86 4.94 -16.13 -1.95
N ALA A 87 3.96 -15.50 -1.31
CA ALA A 87 2.90 -14.78 -1.98
C ALA A 87 2.90 -13.32 -1.57
N THR A 88 2.90 -12.42 -2.55
CA THR A 88 2.82 -10.98 -2.35
C THR A 88 1.62 -10.43 -3.10
N VAL A 89 0.78 -9.68 -2.40
CA VAL A 89 -0.36 -8.95 -2.95
C VAL A 89 -0.16 -7.47 -2.71
N GLU A 90 -0.15 -6.69 -3.76
CA GLU A 90 -0.08 -5.23 -3.69
C GLU A 90 -1.32 -4.62 -4.34
N ALA A 91 -2.00 -3.76 -3.61
CA ALA A 91 -3.23 -3.10 -4.05
C ALA A 91 -3.16 -1.59 -3.80
N LEU A 92 -3.73 -0.81 -4.70
CA LEU A 92 -3.92 0.62 -4.51
C LEU A 92 -5.14 0.86 -3.61
N LEU A 93 -5.00 1.74 -2.64
CA LEU A 93 -6.12 2.23 -1.84
C LEU A 93 -6.92 3.23 -2.67
N SER A 94 -8.26 3.10 -2.65
CA SER A 94 -9.13 3.99 -3.41
C SER A 94 -9.03 5.44 -2.91
N ALA A 95 -9.30 6.40 -3.81
CA ALA A 95 -9.29 7.83 -3.47
C ALA A 95 -10.26 8.19 -2.33
N ALA A 96 -11.32 7.40 -2.11
CA ALA A 96 -12.26 7.59 -1.02
C ALA A 96 -11.66 7.30 0.37
N GLU A 97 -10.60 6.49 0.44
CA GLU A 97 -9.89 6.17 1.68
C GLU A 97 -8.70 7.10 1.94
N ILE A 98 -8.41 8.00 0.99
CA ILE A 98 -7.25 8.88 1.05
C ILE A 98 -7.74 10.32 1.25
N SER A 99 -7.56 10.82 2.45
CA SER A 99 -7.82 12.24 2.78
C SER A 99 -6.77 13.21 2.20
N THR A 100 -5.79 12.70 1.46
CA THR A 100 -4.67 13.46 0.91
C THR A 100 -4.49 13.11 -0.56
N ASP A 101 -4.11 14.09 -1.36
CA ASP A 101 -3.87 14.01 -2.81
C ASP A 101 -2.73 13.05 -3.24
N LYS A 102 -2.29 12.16 -2.33
CA LYS A 102 -1.21 11.20 -2.57
C LYS A 102 -1.75 9.77 -2.59
N PRO A 103 -1.60 9.03 -3.69
CA PRO A 103 -2.00 7.65 -3.76
C PRO A 103 -1.20 6.79 -2.75
N ARG A 104 -1.91 5.88 -2.10
CA ARG A 104 -1.33 4.93 -1.16
C ARG A 104 -1.52 3.51 -1.67
N SER A 105 -0.51 2.69 -1.49
CA SER A 105 -0.61 1.26 -1.77
C SER A 105 -0.51 0.45 -0.48
N THR A 106 -1.14 -0.70 -0.48
CA THR A 106 -1.03 -1.69 0.57
C THR A 106 -0.33 -2.91 0.01
N LYS A 107 0.75 -3.35 0.68
CA LYS A 107 1.48 -4.58 0.34
C LYS A 107 1.27 -5.61 1.44
N ARG A 108 0.95 -6.83 1.05
CA ARG A 108 0.80 -7.98 1.95
C ARG A 108 1.65 -9.11 1.42
N THR A 109 2.49 -9.68 2.28
CA THR A 109 3.39 -10.78 1.94
C THR A 109 3.17 -11.92 2.93
N VAL A 110 3.08 -13.12 2.40
CA VAL A 110 2.98 -14.37 3.17
C VAL A 110 4.09 -15.29 2.70
N GLN A 111 4.91 -15.76 3.64
CA GLN A 111 5.94 -16.77 3.41
C GLN A 111 5.68 -17.92 4.36
N THR A 112 5.39 -19.09 3.80
CA THR A 112 5.03 -20.24 4.61
C THR A 112 5.37 -21.55 3.92
N GLN A 113 5.48 -22.61 4.72
CA GLN A 113 5.61 -23.97 4.25
C GLN A 113 4.42 -24.78 4.76
N VAL A 114 3.71 -25.41 3.87
CA VAL A 114 2.53 -26.23 4.19
C VAL A 114 2.62 -27.59 3.52
N SER A 115 2.03 -28.58 4.14
CA SER A 115 1.86 -29.92 3.56
C SER A 115 0.37 -30.21 3.43
N VAL A 116 -0.06 -30.63 2.26
CA VAL A 116 -1.46 -30.79 1.90
C VAL A 116 -1.64 -31.98 0.95
N TYR A 117 -2.80 -32.61 0.97
CA TYR A 117 -3.10 -33.68 0.02
C TYR A 117 -3.35 -33.14 -1.39
N ASN A 118 -3.10 -33.97 -2.39
CA ASN A 118 -3.38 -33.65 -3.78
C ASN A 118 -4.84 -33.24 -3.97
N GLY A 119 -5.08 -32.03 -4.52
CA GLY A 119 -6.41 -31.47 -4.77
C GLY A 119 -7.09 -30.83 -3.55
N GLU A 120 -6.49 -30.87 -2.37
CA GLU A 120 -7.04 -30.23 -1.17
C GLU A 120 -6.64 -28.75 -1.08
N THR A 121 -7.57 -27.92 -0.59
CA THR A 121 -7.35 -26.49 -0.40
C THR A 121 -6.96 -26.20 1.04
N VAL A 122 -5.87 -25.47 1.23
CA VAL A 122 -5.39 -25.06 2.55
C VAL A 122 -5.27 -23.54 2.63
N ILE A 123 -5.51 -23.02 3.82
CA ILE A 123 -5.28 -21.60 4.13
C ILE A 123 -3.79 -21.42 4.44
N ILE A 124 -3.09 -20.60 3.66
CA ILE A 124 -1.68 -20.31 3.85
C ILE A 124 -1.43 -19.06 4.70
N GLY A 125 -2.42 -18.20 4.81
CA GLY A 125 -2.34 -17.01 5.63
C GLY A 125 -3.61 -16.17 5.57
N GLY A 126 -3.70 -15.22 6.49
CA GLY A 126 -4.83 -14.32 6.54
C GLY A 126 -4.57 -13.11 7.43
N LEU A 127 -5.43 -12.12 7.28
CA LEU A 127 -5.46 -10.91 8.10
C LEU A 127 -6.91 -10.62 8.44
N ILE A 128 -7.17 -10.43 9.72
CA ILE A 128 -8.43 -9.89 10.21
C ILE A 128 -8.08 -8.60 10.93
N ALA A 129 -8.61 -7.49 10.46
CA ALA A 129 -8.39 -6.18 11.07
C ALA A 129 -9.73 -5.49 11.31
N ASP A 130 -10.02 -5.20 12.57
CA ASP A 130 -11.18 -4.44 13.00
C ASP A 130 -10.73 -3.04 13.37
N ASN A 131 -11.27 -2.05 12.70
CA ASN A 131 -11.03 -0.65 13.00
C ASN A 131 -12.33 0.03 13.43
N ILE A 132 -12.34 0.60 14.64
CA ILE A 132 -13.48 1.31 15.16
C ILE A 132 -13.09 2.78 15.35
N ILE A 133 -13.67 3.64 14.53
CA ILE A 133 -13.47 5.07 14.60
C ILE A 133 -14.69 5.69 15.27
N GLN A 134 -14.49 6.30 16.43
CA GLN A 134 -15.53 7.02 17.15
C GLN A 134 -15.27 8.52 17.02
N ASN A 135 -16.10 9.21 16.27
CA ASN A 135 -16.10 10.65 16.16
C ASN A 135 -17.21 11.23 17.05
N LYS A 136 -16.81 11.94 18.10
CA LYS A 136 -17.72 12.67 18.99
C LYS A 136 -17.60 14.16 18.69
N LYS A 137 -18.68 14.75 18.16
CA LYS A 137 -18.81 16.19 18.01
C LYS A 137 -19.74 16.70 19.09
N TYR A 138 -19.28 17.65 19.86
CA TYR A 138 -20.07 18.31 20.89
C TYR A 138 -19.82 19.82 20.88
N VAL A 139 -20.83 20.58 21.22
CA VAL A 139 -20.70 22.04 21.41
C VAL A 139 -20.32 22.26 22.87
N PRO A 140 -19.12 22.79 23.18
CA PRO A 140 -18.74 23.09 24.56
C PRO A 140 -19.76 24.08 25.15
N ILE A 141 -20.03 23.97 26.45
CA ILE A 141 -21.03 24.75 27.19
C ILE A 141 -22.45 24.20 27.00
N LEU A 142 -23.02 24.08 25.78
CA LEU A 142 -24.38 23.60 25.59
C LEU A 142 -24.52 22.09 25.82
N SER A 143 -23.49 21.32 25.56
CA SER A 143 -23.51 19.88 25.83
C SER A 143 -23.45 19.52 27.33
N ALA A 144 -23.12 20.47 28.20
CA ALA A 144 -23.06 20.27 29.65
C ALA A 144 -24.41 20.44 30.35
N ILE A 145 -25.42 20.98 29.67
CA ILE A 145 -26.74 21.22 30.25
C ILE A 145 -27.52 19.90 30.33
N PRO A 146 -27.98 19.45 31.50
CA PRO A 146 -28.81 18.27 31.61
C PRO A 146 -30.14 18.48 30.84
N VAL A 147 -30.65 17.45 30.17
CA VAL A 147 -31.86 17.43 29.33
C VAL A 147 -31.64 17.96 27.91
N ILE A 148 -31.09 19.17 27.71
CA ILE A 148 -30.89 19.74 26.34
C ILE A 148 -29.53 19.36 25.74
N GLY A 149 -28.54 19.02 26.55
CA GLY A 149 -27.21 18.63 26.06
C GLY A 149 -27.19 17.42 25.10
N TYR A 150 -28.23 16.58 25.14
CA TYR A 150 -28.38 15.46 24.24
C TYR A 150 -28.53 15.91 22.76
N PHE A 151 -29.23 17.01 22.50
CA PHE A 151 -29.41 17.57 21.17
C PHE A 151 -28.14 18.20 20.57
N PHE A 152 -27.15 18.51 21.45
CA PHE A 152 -25.88 19.14 21.06
C PHE A 152 -24.69 18.19 21.08
N LYS A 153 -24.94 16.88 21.12
CA LYS A 153 -23.96 15.81 21.02
C LYS A 153 -24.27 14.95 19.81
N THR A 154 -23.33 14.82 18.91
CA THR A 154 -23.40 13.85 17.81
C THR A 154 -22.29 12.86 17.96
N THR A 155 -22.63 11.59 18.10
CA THR A 155 -21.67 10.48 18.13
C THR A 155 -21.81 9.70 16.84
N SER A 156 -20.77 9.68 16.03
CA SER A 156 -20.67 8.83 14.85
C SER A 156 -19.69 7.71 15.15
N VAL A 157 -20.17 6.48 15.04
CA VAL A 157 -19.33 5.28 15.19
C VAL A 157 -19.23 4.65 13.81
N GLN A 158 -18.03 4.63 13.28
CA GLN A 158 -17.72 3.94 12.03
C GLN A 158 -16.93 2.68 12.37
N LYS A 159 -17.50 1.52 12.08
CA LYS A 159 -16.85 0.22 12.24
C LYS A 159 -16.44 -0.26 10.85
N GLU A 160 -15.16 -0.49 10.66
CA GLU A 160 -14.58 -1.04 9.45
C GLU A 160 -13.92 -2.37 9.80
N GLN A 161 -14.38 -3.43 9.16
CA GLN A 161 -13.81 -4.77 9.28
C GLN A 161 -13.21 -5.16 7.94
N ARG A 162 -11.94 -5.56 7.96
CA ARG A 162 -11.22 -6.03 6.78
C ARG A 162 -10.73 -7.43 7.02
N GLU A 163 -11.08 -8.33 6.12
CA GLU A 163 -10.64 -9.71 6.15
C GLU A 163 -9.93 -10.04 4.84
N LEU A 164 -8.79 -10.69 4.94
CA LEU A 164 -8.06 -11.24 3.81
C LEU A 164 -7.67 -12.67 4.16
N LEU A 165 -8.09 -13.63 3.35
CA LEU A 165 -7.67 -15.01 3.46
C LEU A 165 -7.00 -15.43 2.15
N MET A 166 -5.86 -16.11 2.25
CA MET A 166 -5.14 -16.67 1.12
C MET A 166 -5.22 -18.18 1.16
N PHE A 167 -5.70 -18.75 0.05
CA PHE A 167 -5.87 -20.19 -0.14
C PHE A 167 -4.93 -20.68 -1.23
N ILE A 168 -4.45 -21.90 -1.09
CA ILE A 168 -3.71 -22.60 -2.14
C ILE A 168 -4.27 -24.03 -2.31
N THR A 169 -4.36 -24.45 -3.58
CA THR A 169 -4.83 -25.78 -3.96
C THR A 169 -3.84 -26.39 -4.94
N PRO A 170 -2.94 -27.27 -4.49
CA PRO A 170 -2.05 -27.98 -5.41
C PRO A 170 -2.76 -29.17 -6.05
N THR A 171 -2.40 -29.44 -7.31
CA THR A 171 -2.90 -30.59 -8.05
C THR A 171 -1.74 -31.25 -8.79
N ILE A 172 -1.61 -32.57 -8.68
CA ILE A 172 -0.63 -33.33 -9.45
C ILE A 172 -1.29 -33.76 -10.75
N TYR A 173 -0.62 -33.51 -11.85
CA TYR A 173 -0.98 -33.99 -13.19
C TYR A 173 -0.01 -35.11 -13.55
N ASP A 174 -0.53 -36.28 -13.90
CA ASP A 174 0.23 -37.42 -14.45
C ASP A 174 0.39 -37.30 -15.96
#